data_f7f194c68866cdcf019767943da1fefd
#
_entry.id   f7f194c68866cdcf019767943da1fefd
#
_cell.length_a   1.000
_cell.length_b   1.000
_cell.length_c   1.000
_cell.angle_alpha   90.00
_cell.angle_beta   90.00
_cell.angle_gamma   90.00
#
_symmetry.space_group_name_H-M   'P 1'
#
loop_
_entity.id
_entity.type
_entity.pdbx_description
1 polymer ?
#
loop_
_entity_poly.entity_id
_entity_poly.type
_entity_poly.pdbx_seq_one_letter_code
_entity_poly.pdbx_strand_id
1 'polypeptide(L)'
;MTVQNLDTVQTVTLIGAGPCGCAFAADLASRGIAVMLYGHPEHRGSIPMVEENDGWIKAEGEVGGTYRVKTTSDIQVALEFSPFIVVTVPSYGQNTILETLSPFDLRNHVLIVNVGNFFFLSARQATNAKAVMETDISPYAVRIENGVVLVKGVKKRLAIWAAPSTSKLDRQNHQQAEQVLKRQVDAIFSQELDWCQSLLQVGLNNINPVVHSPAALMNTGWIEATKGNFFFYAQGMSPSVSRVTEHVDEERLAIARAYGFDLVNITDYMNKNYRHGKEFRDYHDFASGSVIHNKTKSAPKNMNHRYLLEDIGFCMVPWYEFGLKAGLPSPTIKAIIDLASVVSGFDYLSHKRGLKSAGLGEASKEQIAVALGGSLDDAPAIPDPLADAHAKINTLEATAPMQAQVAA
;
A
#
# COMPACT_ATOMS: atom_id res chain seq x y z
N MET A 1 -41.73 7.37 12.39
CA MET A 1 -40.28 7.36 12.55
C MET A 1 -39.74 6.63 11.31
N THR A 2 -39.19 7.40 10.38
CA THR A 2 -38.53 6.87 9.16
C THR A 2 -37.37 5.99 9.61
N VAL A 3 -37.36 4.75 9.22
CA VAL A 3 -36.21 3.83 9.36
C VAL A 3 -35.09 4.52 8.62
N GLN A 4 -34.17 5.15 9.34
CA GLN A 4 -32.90 5.62 8.75
C GLN A 4 -32.24 4.39 8.15
N ASN A 5 -32.00 4.45 6.85
CA ASN A 5 -31.31 3.39 6.13
C ASN A 5 -29.87 3.35 6.68
N LEU A 6 -29.59 2.44 7.61
CA LEU A 6 -28.33 2.32 8.36
C LEU A 6 -27.11 2.08 7.45
N ASP A 7 -27.35 1.76 6.18
CA ASP A 7 -26.33 1.42 5.19
C ASP A 7 -25.85 2.64 4.36
N THR A 8 -26.50 3.83 4.47
CA THR A 8 -26.12 4.98 3.66
C THR A 8 -25.08 5.85 4.36
N VAL A 9 -23.92 6.02 3.73
CA VAL A 9 -22.88 6.98 4.12
C VAL A 9 -23.17 8.31 3.42
N GLN A 10 -23.41 9.36 4.19
CA GLN A 10 -23.72 10.69 3.66
C GLN A 10 -22.53 11.64 3.68
N THR A 11 -21.59 11.42 4.58
CA THR A 11 -20.41 12.28 4.77
C THR A 11 -19.15 11.43 4.91
N VAL A 12 -18.03 11.95 4.39
CA VAL A 12 -16.68 11.37 4.55
C VAL A 12 -15.68 12.49 4.76
N THR A 13 -14.82 12.34 5.75
CA THR A 13 -13.63 13.18 5.93
C THR A 13 -12.44 12.51 5.25
N LEU A 14 -11.75 13.23 4.39
CA LEU A 14 -10.50 12.81 3.77
C LEU A 14 -9.33 13.53 4.42
N ILE A 15 -8.44 12.81 5.06
CA ILE A 15 -7.19 13.36 5.61
C ILE A 15 -6.07 13.16 4.59
N GLY A 16 -5.60 14.25 4.00
CA GLY A 16 -4.58 14.27 2.97
C GLY A 16 -5.10 14.81 1.65
N ALA A 17 -4.73 16.05 1.34
CA ALA A 17 -5.13 16.76 0.12
C ALA A 17 -4.11 16.61 -1.02
N GLY A 18 -3.50 15.43 -1.15
CA GLY A 18 -2.68 15.06 -2.30
C GLY A 18 -3.52 14.65 -3.51
N PRO A 19 -2.88 14.27 -4.64
CA PRO A 19 -3.61 13.82 -5.83
C PRO A 19 -4.63 12.73 -5.56
N CYS A 20 -4.28 11.71 -4.75
CA CYS A 20 -5.19 10.63 -4.37
C CYS A 20 -6.38 11.14 -3.57
N GLY A 21 -6.16 12.01 -2.57
CA GLY A 21 -7.23 12.60 -1.77
C GLY A 21 -8.18 13.45 -2.61
N CYS A 22 -7.65 14.25 -3.55
CA CYS A 22 -8.47 15.05 -4.46
C CYS A 22 -9.28 14.17 -5.44
N ALA A 23 -8.71 13.07 -5.95
CA ALA A 23 -9.45 12.11 -6.78
C ALA A 23 -10.55 11.42 -5.99
N PHE A 24 -10.26 11.01 -4.76
CA PHE A 24 -11.24 10.39 -3.86
C PHE A 24 -12.38 11.37 -3.53
N ALA A 25 -12.03 12.64 -3.29
CA ALA A 25 -13.02 13.69 -3.03
C ALA A 25 -13.95 13.91 -4.22
N ALA A 26 -13.41 13.93 -5.45
CA ALA A 26 -14.20 14.04 -6.67
C ALA A 26 -15.11 12.81 -6.86
N ASP A 27 -14.58 11.58 -6.65
CA ASP A 27 -15.35 10.34 -6.78
C ASP A 27 -16.50 10.27 -5.76
N LEU A 28 -16.25 10.55 -4.50
CA LEU A 28 -17.29 10.60 -3.46
C LEU A 28 -18.37 11.64 -3.78
N ALA A 29 -17.94 12.84 -4.13
CA ALA A 29 -18.87 13.94 -4.45
C ALA A 29 -19.69 13.64 -5.72
N SER A 30 -19.13 12.93 -6.71
CA SER A 30 -19.86 12.49 -7.91
C SER A 30 -21.00 11.52 -7.58
N ARG A 31 -20.88 10.78 -6.49
CA ARG A 31 -21.88 9.85 -5.96
C ARG A 31 -22.83 10.48 -4.93
N GLY A 32 -22.75 11.81 -4.72
CA GLY A 32 -23.61 12.56 -3.80
C GLY A 32 -23.20 12.47 -2.32
N ILE A 33 -22.00 11.96 -2.02
CA ILE A 33 -21.47 11.92 -0.65
C ILE A 33 -20.76 13.26 -0.37
N ALA A 34 -21.14 13.92 0.72
CA ALA A 34 -20.52 15.17 1.11
C ALA A 34 -19.11 14.93 1.67
N VAL A 35 -18.14 15.74 1.24
CA VAL A 35 -16.73 15.57 1.56
C VAL A 35 -16.16 16.77 2.31
N MET A 36 -15.42 16.48 3.38
CA MET A 36 -14.48 17.40 4.01
C MET A 36 -13.06 16.95 3.67
N LEU A 37 -12.30 17.79 2.99
CA LEU A 37 -10.90 17.56 2.66
C LEU A 37 -10.02 18.29 3.68
N TYR A 38 -9.28 17.54 4.48
CA TYR A 38 -8.35 18.07 5.47
C TYR A 38 -6.93 18.08 4.95
N GLY A 39 -6.26 19.23 5.06
CA GLY A 39 -4.82 19.39 4.84
C GLY A 39 -4.14 19.81 6.13
N HIS A 40 -3.13 19.05 6.57
CA HIS A 40 -2.34 19.37 7.76
C HIS A 40 -1.78 20.82 7.66
N PRO A 41 -1.80 21.63 8.73
CA PRO A 41 -1.36 23.04 8.67
C PRO A 41 0.03 23.23 8.04
N GLU A 42 0.97 22.34 8.32
CA GLU A 42 2.34 22.39 7.76
C GLU A 42 2.44 21.78 6.34
N HIS A 43 1.43 20.98 5.92
CA HIS A 43 1.43 20.25 4.65
C HIS A 43 0.04 20.27 4.01
N ARG A 44 -0.43 21.46 3.64
CA ARG A 44 -1.80 21.66 3.14
C ARG A 44 -2.11 20.98 1.81
N GLY A 45 -1.06 20.50 1.10
CA GLY A 45 -1.22 19.83 -0.19
C GLY A 45 -1.93 20.71 -1.21
N SER A 46 -3.02 20.20 -1.79
CA SER A 46 -3.84 20.92 -2.79
C SER A 46 -4.98 21.75 -2.18
N ILE A 47 -5.05 21.93 -0.86
CA ILE A 47 -6.07 22.78 -0.24
C ILE A 47 -6.11 24.19 -0.85
N PRO A 48 -4.96 24.90 -1.02
CA PRO A 48 -4.98 26.22 -1.64
C PRO A 48 -5.63 26.22 -3.03
N MET A 49 -5.31 25.24 -3.86
CA MET A 49 -5.92 25.07 -5.20
C MET A 49 -7.44 24.95 -5.13
N VAL A 50 -7.96 24.21 -4.16
CA VAL A 50 -9.42 24.03 -3.99
C VAL A 50 -10.08 25.29 -3.45
N GLU A 51 -9.43 25.98 -2.49
CA GLU A 51 -9.92 27.24 -1.92
C GLU A 51 -9.94 28.38 -2.94
N GLU A 52 -8.88 28.53 -3.76
CA GLU A 52 -8.80 29.48 -4.86
C GLU A 52 -9.88 29.27 -5.92
N ASN A 53 -10.43 28.07 -5.98
CA ASN A 53 -11.52 27.69 -6.87
C ASN A 53 -12.87 27.55 -6.13
N ASP A 54 -13.10 28.34 -5.08
CA ASP A 54 -14.37 28.39 -4.30
C ASP A 54 -14.86 27.02 -3.80
N GLY A 55 -13.96 26.12 -3.48
CA GLY A 55 -14.27 24.76 -3.02
C GLY A 55 -14.56 23.77 -4.15
N TRP A 56 -14.28 24.12 -5.41
CA TRP A 56 -14.51 23.24 -6.54
C TRP A 56 -13.24 22.48 -6.94
N ILE A 57 -13.39 21.17 -7.13
CA ILE A 57 -12.38 20.30 -7.76
C ILE A 57 -12.82 20.03 -9.19
N LYS A 58 -11.98 20.43 -10.15
CA LYS A 58 -12.12 20.00 -11.55
C LYS A 58 -11.36 18.69 -11.74
N ALA A 59 -12.05 17.64 -12.17
CA ALA A 59 -11.47 16.33 -12.46
C ALA A 59 -11.67 15.95 -13.92
N GLU A 60 -10.71 15.25 -14.51
CA GLU A 60 -10.75 14.73 -15.87
C GLU A 60 -10.32 13.25 -15.90
N GLY A 61 -10.72 12.52 -16.91
CA GLY A 61 -10.45 11.09 -17.09
C GLY A 61 -11.57 10.21 -16.55
N GLU A 62 -11.21 9.12 -15.85
CA GLU A 62 -12.17 8.11 -15.36
C GLU A 62 -13.16 8.67 -14.31
N VAL A 63 -12.77 9.72 -13.60
CA VAL A 63 -13.64 10.50 -12.71
C VAL A 63 -13.68 11.91 -13.28
N GLY A 64 -14.53 12.13 -14.29
CA GLY A 64 -14.67 13.43 -14.95
C GLY A 64 -15.79 14.27 -14.36
N GLY A 65 -15.57 15.60 -14.25
CA GLY A 65 -16.57 16.53 -13.77
C GLY A 65 -16.00 17.65 -12.90
N THR A 66 -16.90 18.45 -12.34
CA THR A 66 -16.55 19.51 -11.38
C THR A 66 -17.41 19.34 -10.14
N TYR A 67 -16.76 19.20 -8.99
CA TYR A 67 -17.40 18.77 -7.75
C TYR A 67 -17.05 19.73 -6.62
N ARG A 68 -18.04 20.08 -5.83
CA ARG A 68 -17.85 20.97 -4.68
C ARG A 68 -17.54 20.15 -3.43
N VAL A 69 -16.47 20.52 -2.73
CA VAL A 69 -16.05 19.91 -1.46
C VAL A 69 -15.80 21.01 -0.42
N LYS A 70 -15.84 20.63 0.85
CA LYS A 70 -15.40 21.48 1.95
C LYS A 70 -13.92 21.25 2.22
N THR A 71 -13.22 22.28 2.68
CA THR A 71 -11.80 22.20 3.05
C THR A 71 -11.60 22.69 4.47
N THR A 72 -10.61 22.16 5.17
CA THR A 72 -10.18 22.65 6.48
C THR A 72 -8.73 22.27 6.77
N SER A 73 -8.07 23.05 7.63
CA SER A 73 -6.81 22.65 8.29
C SER A 73 -6.99 22.54 9.82
N ASP A 74 -8.25 22.63 10.31
CA ASP A 74 -8.60 22.34 11.68
C ASP A 74 -9.07 20.89 11.80
N ILE A 75 -8.33 20.10 12.58
CA ILE A 75 -8.62 18.67 12.74
C ILE A 75 -9.92 18.43 13.50
N GLN A 76 -10.29 19.28 14.44
CA GLN A 76 -11.54 19.16 15.17
C GLN A 76 -12.74 19.31 14.23
N VAL A 77 -12.73 20.33 13.38
CA VAL A 77 -13.75 20.55 12.35
C VAL A 77 -13.83 19.34 11.39
N ALA A 78 -12.69 18.75 11.05
CA ALA A 78 -12.63 17.58 10.20
C ALA A 78 -13.27 16.35 10.87
N LEU A 79 -13.02 16.13 12.16
CA LEU A 79 -13.57 15.02 12.95
C LEU A 79 -15.09 15.17 13.19
N GLU A 80 -15.55 16.38 13.49
CA GLU A 80 -16.98 16.67 13.71
C GLU A 80 -17.82 16.49 12.42
N PHE A 81 -17.19 16.57 11.24
CA PHE A 81 -17.89 16.47 9.96
C PHE A 81 -18.39 15.07 9.63
N SER A 82 -17.60 14.02 9.94
CA SER A 82 -17.95 12.64 9.59
C SER A 82 -17.36 11.62 10.56
N PRO A 83 -18.11 10.56 10.89
CA PRO A 83 -17.56 9.42 11.61
C PRO A 83 -16.65 8.54 10.72
N PHE A 84 -16.68 8.70 9.40
CA PHE A 84 -15.83 7.98 8.47
C PHE A 84 -14.67 8.87 8.02
N ILE A 85 -13.46 8.43 8.34
CA ILE A 85 -12.21 9.14 8.05
C ILE A 85 -11.37 8.28 7.14
N VAL A 86 -11.12 8.73 5.91
CA VAL A 86 -10.20 8.08 4.97
C VAL A 86 -8.88 8.86 4.95
N VAL A 87 -7.80 8.18 5.34
CA VAL A 87 -6.44 8.75 5.36
C VAL A 87 -5.77 8.41 4.04
N THR A 88 -5.38 9.44 3.28
CA THR A 88 -4.76 9.31 1.95
C THR A 88 -3.35 9.90 1.90
N VAL A 89 -2.73 10.10 3.06
CA VAL A 89 -1.35 10.56 3.15
C VAL A 89 -0.37 9.42 2.88
N PRO A 90 0.81 9.71 2.30
CA PRO A 90 1.87 8.71 2.16
C PRO A 90 2.30 8.14 3.52
N SER A 91 2.86 6.92 3.53
CA SER A 91 3.20 6.21 4.77
C SER A 91 4.13 6.98 5.69
N TYR A 92 5.07 7.76 5.15
CA TYR A 92 5.96 8.61 5.95
C TYR A 92 5.25 9.79 6.63
N GLY A 93 4.06 10.19 6.19
CA GLY A 93 3.23 11.21 6.84
C GLY A 93 2.19 10.63 7.81
N GLN A 94 1.99 9.32 7.83
CA GLN A 94 0.92 8.70 8.63
C GLN A 94 1.15 8.82 10.14
N ASN A 95 2.41 8.80 10.61
CA ASN A 95 2.70 9.00 12.04
C ASN A 95 2.33 10.42 12.50
N THR A 96 2.59 11.46 11.70
CA THR A 96 2.15 12.83 11.97
C THR A 96 0.63 12.90 12.12
N ILE A 97 -0.10 12.16 11.27
CA ILE A 97 -1.57 12.10 11.40
C ILE A 97 -1.99 11.37 12.68
N LEU A 98 -1.32 10.28 13.07
CA LEU A 98 -1.58 9.63 14.36
C LEU A 98 -1.34 10.57 15.54
N GLU A 99 -0.25 11.32 15.52
CA GLU A 99 0.07 12.32 16.55
C GLU A 99 -1.00 13.41 16.59
N THR A 100 -1.46 13.88 15.42
CA THR A 100 -2.54 14.88 15.29
C THR A 100 -3.87 14.35 15.85
N LEU A 101 -4.17 13.08 15.65
CA LEU A 101 -5.41 12.43 16.09
C LEU A 101 -5.39 11.99 17.56
N SER A 102 -4.20 11.74 18.13
CA SER A 102 -4.05 11.13 19.45
C SER A 102 -4.71 11.89 20.63
N PRO A 103 -4.86 13.24 20.59
CA PRO A 103 -5.57 13.97 21.66
C PRO A 103 -7.09 13.80 21.65
N PHE A 104 -7.67 13.24 20.58
CA PHE A 104 -9.12 13.19 20.36
C PHE A 104 -9.71 11.83 20.71
N ASP A 105 -10.97 11.85 21.16
CA ASP A 105 -11.76 10.64 21.36
C ASP A 105 -12.35 10.17 20.02
N LEU A 106 -11.82 9.06 19.52
CA LEU A 106 -12.18 8.49 18.22
C LEU A 106 -13.08 7.25 18.33
N ARG A 107 -13.66 6.94 19.51
CA ARG A 107 -14.52 5.77 19.74
C ARG A 107 -15.75 5.71 18.83
N ASN A 108 -16.13 6.83 18.23
CA ASN A 108 -17.22 6.91 17.23
C ASN A 108 -16.70 7.00 15.79
N HIS A 109 -15.39 6.99 15.57
CA HIS A 109 -14.80 7.16 14.24
C HIS A 109 -14.22 5.87 13.70
N VAL A 110 -14.36 5.68 12.40
CA VAL A 110 -13.75 4.61 11.61
C VAL A 110 -12.61 5.21 10.81
N LEU A 111 -11.39 4.75 11.05
CA LEU A 111 -10.20 5.16 10.31
C LEU A 111 -9.94 4.15 9.18
N ILE A 112 -9.94 4.59 7.94
CA ILE A 112 -9.65 3.79 6.76
C ILE A 112 -8.39 4.35 6.12
N VAL A 113 -7.28 3.63 6.17
CA VAL A 113 -5.99 4.11 5.66
C VAL A 113 -5.74 3.55 4.27
N ASN A 114 -5.66 4.46 3.33
CA ASN A 114 -5.46 4.16 1.92
C ASN A 114 -4.18 4.84 1.40
N VAL A 115 -3.15 4.17 1.19
CA VAL A 115 -2.65 2.80 1.36
C VAL A 115 -2.11 2.63 2.77
N GLY A 116 -2.45 1.50 3.45
CA GLY A 116 -2.07 1.34 4.87
C GLY A 116 -0.59 1.08 5.08
N ASN A 117 -0.01 0.13 4.37
CA ASN A 117 1.39 -0.28 4.53
C ASN A 117 1.72 -0.60 6.01
N PHE A 118 0.89 -1.46 6.63
CA PHE A 118 1.01 -1.82 8.04
C PHE A 118 0.85 -0.64 9.02
N PHE A 119 0.03 0.35 8.68
CA PHE A 119 -0.28 1.48 9.55
C PHE A 119 -0.75 1.04 10.94
N PHE A 120 -1.52 -0.04 11.01
CA PHE A 120 -2.04 -0.58 12.27
C PHE A 120 -0.94 -0.93 13.27
N LEU A 121 0.27 -1.29 12.82
CA LEU A 121 1.40 -1.53 13.72
C LEU A 121 1.76 -0.27 14.54
N SER A 122 1.58 0.92 13.97
CA SER A 122 1.73 2.20 14.70
C SER A 122 0.44 2.61 15.41
N ALA A 123 -0.72 2.39 14.79
CA ALA A 123 -2.02 2.83 15.29
C ALA A 123 -2.51 2.03 16.51
N ARG A 124 -2.13 0.76 16.61
CA ARG A 124 -2.62 -0.18 17.63
C ARG A 124 -2.58 0.35 19.07
N GLN A 125 -1.58 1.15 19.40
CA GLN A 125 -1.39 1.75 20.72
C GLN A 125 -1.62 3.26 20.75
N ALA A 126 -1.83 3.88 19.60
CA ALA A 126 -1.88 5.34 19.45
C ALA A 126 -3.30 5.89 19.22
N THR A 127 -4.30 5.04 19.04
CA THR A 127 -5.68 5.49 18.81
C THR A 127 -6.69 4.59 19.53
N ASN A 128 -7.81 5.21 19.93
CA ASN A 128 -8.99 4.52 20.44
C ASN A 128 -10.13 4.46 19.42
N ALA A 129 -9.82 4.56 18.12
CA ALA A 129 -10.82 4.54 17.06
C ALA A 129 -11.72 3.30 17.15
N LYS A 130 -13.00 3.48 16.80
CA LYS A 130 -14.00 2.40 16.73
C LYS A 130 -13.54 1.23 15.88
N ALA A 131 -12.92 1.54 14.75
CA ALA A 131 -12.29 0.57 13.87
C ALA A 131 -11.10 1.24 13.13
N VAL A 132 -10.06 0.44 12.86
CA VAL A 132 -8.95 0.81 11.98
C VAL A 132 -8.95 -0.19 10.83
N MET A 133 -8.91 0.32 9.61
CA MET A 133 -8.92 -0.46 8.38
C MET A 133 -7.80 -0.02 7.46
N GLU A 134 -7.29 -0.94 6.66
CA GLU A 134 -6.23 -0.66 5.70
C GLU A 134 -6.54 -1.27 4.33
N THR A 135 -6.21 -0.53 3.27
CA THR A 135 -6.20 -1.08 1.90
C THR A 135 -4.77 -1.34 1.44
N ASP A 136 -4.62 -2.24 0.48
CA ASP A 136 -3.32 -2.67 -0.09
C ASP A 136 -2.71 -1.63 -1.03
N ILE A 137 -3.51 -1.03 -1.91
CA ILE A 137 -3.04 -0.13 -2.97
C ILE A 137 -3.95 1.10 -3.12
N SER A 138 -3.46 2.13 -3.83
CA SER A 138 -4.27 3.28 -4.18
C SER A 138 -5.37 2.91 -5.19
N PRO A 139 -6.63 3.38 -4.98
CA PRO A 139 -7.72 3.14 -5.92
C PRO A 139 -7.56 3.86 -7.25
N TYR A 140 -6.74 4.90 -7.30
CA TYR A 140 -6.60 5.77 -8.48
C TYR A 140 -5.15 5.86 -8.96
N ALA A 141 -4.98 5.81 -10.30
CA ALA A 141 -3.79 6.33 -10.97
C ALA A 141 -4.05 7.81 -11.31
N VAL A 142 -3.51 8.73 -10.52
CA VAL A 142 -3.87 10.15 -10.56
C VAL A 142 -2.66 11.08 -10.50
N ARG A 143 -2.79 12.24 -11.14
CA ARG A 143 -1.89 13.39 -11.00
C ARG A 143 -2.71 14.68 -10.96
N ILE A 144 -2.12 15.76 -10.46
CA ILE A 144 -2.66 17.11 -10.58
C ILE A 144 -1.76 17.88 -11.52
N GLU A 145 -2.33 18.40 -12.59
CA GLU A 145 -1.63 19.20 -13.61
C GLU A 145 -2.45 20.46 -13.88
N ASN A 146 -1.85 21.64 -13.77
CA ASN A 146 -2.50 22.93 -14.01
C ASN A 146 -3.85 23.13 -13.26
N GLY A 147 -3.90 22.69 -12.01
CA GLY A 147 -5.12 22.81 -11.18
C GLY A 147 -6.22 21.78 -11.50
N VAL A 148 -5.97 20.82 -12.40
CA VAL A 148 -6.91 19.77 -12.77
C VAL A 148 -6.46 18.42 -12.22
N VAL A 149 -7.37 17.67 -11.62
CA VAL A 149 -7.16 16.31 -11.12
C VAL A 149 -7.34 15.33 -12.27
N LEU A 150 -6.23 14.82 -12.81
CA LEU A 150 -6.24 13.88 -13.96
C LEU A 150 -6.27 12.43 -13.45
N VAL A 151 -7.45 11.82 -13.46
CA VAL A 151 -7.65 10.41 -13.07
C VAL A 151 -7.44 9.51 -14.29
N LYS A 152 -6.23 8.97 -14.42
CA LYS A 152 -5.78 8.17 -15.57
C LYS A 152 -6.29 6.73 -15.53
N GLY A 153 -6.73 6.27 -14.36
CA GLY A 153 -7.28 4.93 -14.18
C GLY A 153 -7.86 4.76 -12.78
N VAL A 154 -8.90 3.94 -12.71
CA VAL A 154 -9.56 3.51 -11.48
C VAL A 154 -9.37 2.00 -11.35
N LYS A 155 -8.90 1.55 -10.18
CA LYS A 155 -8.81 0.11 -9.88
C LYS A 155 -10.22 -0.47 -9.79
N LYS A 156 -10.36 -1.73 -10.17
CA LYS A 156 -11.66 -2.42 -10.06
C LYS A 156 -11.87 -3.00 -8.67
N ARG A 157 -10.79 -3.47 -8.04
CA ARG A 157 -10.79 -4.16 -6.75
C ARG A 157 -9.68 -3.66 -5.87
N LEU A 158 -9.90 -3.67 -4.57
CA LEU A 158 -8.91 -3.39 -3.53
C LEU A 158 -9.02 -4.46 -2.45
N ALA A 159 -7.91 -4.96 -1.97
CA ALA A 159 -7.90 -5.74 -0.74
C ALA A 159 -8.00 -4.78 0.45
N ILE A 160 -8.85 -5.13 1.42
CA ILE A 160 -9.06 -4.38 2.65
C ILE A 160 -9.09 -5.31 3.85
N TRP A 161 -8.57 -4.85 4.95
CA TRP A 161 -8.65 -5.52 6.24
C TRP A 161 -9.16 -4.55 7.32
N ALA A 162 -9.90 -5.09 8.28
CA ALA A 162 -10.34 -4.38 9.48
C ALA A 162 -9.71 -4.99 10.72
N ALA A 163 -9.16 -4.14 11.60
CA ALA A 163 -8.63 -4.59 12.88
C ALA A 163 -9.72 -5.29 13.71
N PRO A 164 -9.39 -6.40 14.39
CA PRO A 164 -10.33 -7.06 15.27
C PRO A 164 -10.87 -6.09 16.33
N SER A 165 -12.17 -6.09 16.53
CA SER A 165 -12.80 -5.26 17.56
C SER A 165 -12.38 -5.71 18.95
N THR A 166 -12.00 -4.76 19.80
CA THR A 166 -11.73 -4.99 21.22
C THR A 166 -12.99 -5.02 22.08
N SER A 167 -14.16 -4.81 21.48
CA SER A 167 -15.46 -4.77 22.18
C SER A 167 -15.86 -6.14 22.71
N LYS A 168 -16.30 -6.20 23.97
CA LYS A 168 -16.86 -7.39 24.64
C LYS A 168 -18.34 -7.59 24.36
N LEU A 169 -18.87 -7.11 23.25
CA LEU A 169 -20.25 -7.32 22.87
C LEU A 169 -20.56 -8.82 22.63
N ASP A 170 -21.80 -9.22 22.86
CA ASP A 170 -22.31 -10.55 22.54
C ASP A 170 -22.01 -10.88 21.05
N ARG A 171 -21.56 -12.13 20.77
CA ARG A 171 -21.08 -12.54 19.45
C ARG A 171 -22.07 -12.26 18.31
N GLN A 172 -23.38 -12.44 18.54
CA GLN A 172 -24.39 -12.18 17.49
C GLN A 172 -24.55 -10.69 17.18
N ASN A 173 -24.61 -9.85 18.20
CA ASN A 173 -24.69 -8.40 18.05
C ASN A 173 -23.41 -7.85 17.40
N HIS A 174 -22.26 -8.48 17.68
CA HIS A 174 -20.98 -8.11 17.09
C HIS A 174 -20.92 -8.41 15.59
N GLN A 175 -21.34 -9.59 15.15
CA GLN A 175 -21.37 -9.98 13.74
C GLN A 175 -22.31 -9.09 12.92
N GLN A 176 -23.47 -8.74 13.46
CA GLN A 176 -24.42 -7.85 12.79
C GLN A 176 -23.85 -6.42 12.66
N ALA A 177 -23.23 -5.88 13.71
CA ALA A 177 -22.58 -4.59 13.68
C ALA A 177 -21.41 -4.53 12.69
N GLU A 178 -20.61 -5.59 12.62
CA GLU A 178 -19.51 -5.73 11.67
C GLU A 178 -20.03 -5.77 10.22
N GLN A 179 -21.09 -6.50 9.94
CA GLN A 179 -21.70 -6.56 8.60
C GLN A 179 -22.24 -5.18 8.17
N VAL A 180 -22.90 -4.46 9.08
CA VAL A 180 -23.36 -3.08 8.81
C VAL A 180 -22.17 -2.18 8.48
N LEU A 181 -21.12 -2.25 9.30
CA LEU A 181 -19.91 -1.45 9.08
C LEU A 181 -19.25 -1.77 7.73
N LYS A 182 -19.14 -3.06 7.36
CA LYS A 182 -18.59 -3.45 6.05
C LYS A 182 -19.42 -2.87 4.90
N ARG A 183 -20.75 -2.96 4.94
CA ARG A 183 -21.62 -2.35 3.90
C ARG A 183 -21.46 -0.83 3.83
N GLN A 184 -21.30 -0.14 4.97
CA GLN A 184 -21.01 1.29 4.99
C GLN A 184 -19.67 1.62 4.33
N VAL A 185 -18.63 0.83 4.61
CA VAL A 185 -17.31 1.02 4.00
C VAL A 185 -17.36 0.66 2.51
N ASP A 186 -18.05 -0.39 2.10
CA ASP A 186 -18.27 -0.73 0.69
C ASP A 186 -18.92 0.45 -0.07
N ALA A 187 -19.84 1.19 0.57
CA ALA A 187 -20.47 2.37 -0.03
C ALA A 187 -19.53 3.60 -0.18
N ILE A 188 -18.43 3.65 0.58
CA ILE A 188 -17.41 4.71 0.46
C ILE A 188 -16.57 4.50 -0.80
N PHE A 189 -16.26 3.27 -1.17
CA PHE A 189 -15.43 2.96 -2.32
C PHE A 189 -16.27 2.73 -3.58
N SER A 190 -15.79 3.19 -4.73
CA SER A 190 -16.34 2.83 -6.04
C SER A 190 -15.77 1.49 -6.55
N GLN A 191 -14.75 0.97 -5.89
CA GLN A 191 -14.11 -0.29 -6.13
C GLN A 191 -14.82 -1.42 -5.37
N GLU A 192 -14.79 -2.62 -5.92
CA GLU A 192 -15.14 -3.82 -5.19
C GLU A 192 -14.08 -4.11 -4.11
N LEU A 193 -14.52 -4.35 -2.86
CA LEU A 193 -13.61 -4.61 -1.75
C LEU A 193 -13.48 -6.10 -1.48
N ASP A 194 -12.24 -6.61 -1.53
CA ASP A 194 -11.87 -7.95 -1.12
C ASP A 194 -11.52 -7.93 0.39
N TRP A 195 -12.46 -8.30 1.24
CA TRP A 195 -12.28 -8.32 2.69
C TRP A 195 -11.34 -9.44 3.13
N CYS A 196 -10.15 -9.07 3.53
CA CYS A 196 -9.10 -9.95 4.00
C CYS A 196 -9.27 -10.31 5.47
N GLN A 197 -8.78 -11.50 5.84
CA GLN A 197 -8.84 -11.99 7.22
C GLN A 197 -7.72 -11.40 8.10
N SER A 198 -6.59 -11.02 7.51
CA SER A 198 -5.42 -10.56 8.23
C SER A 198 -4.79 -9.32 7.60
N LEU A 199 -4.20 -8.46 8.45
CA LEU A 199 -3.34 -7.36 8.04
C LEU A 199 -2.15 -7.85 7.20
N LEU A 200 -1.60 -9.03 7.55
CA LEU A 200 -0.51 -9.65 6.79
C LEU A 200 -0.93 -9.93 5.35
N GLN A 201 -2.14 -10.42 5.13
CA GLN A 201 -2.67 -10.67 3.79
C GLN A 201 -2.74 -9.39 2.97
N VAL A 202 -3.27 -8.30 3.52
CA VAL A 202 -3.34 -6.99 2.85
C VAL A 202 -1.96 -6.38 2.62
N GLY A 203 -1.13 -6.34 3.65
CA GLY A 203 0.18 -5.71 3.57
C GLY A 203 1.16 -6.46 2.66
N LEU A 204 1.08 -7.80 2.60
CA LEU A 204 1.86 -8.61 1.66
C LEU A 204 1.26 -8.62 0.24
N ASN A 205 -0.02 -8.25 0.05
CA ASN A 205 -0.63 -8.13 -1.28
C ASN A 205 -0.19 -6.88 -2.05
N ASN A 206 0.41 -5.88 -1.37
CA ASN A 206 0.95 -4.71 -2.03
C ASN A 206 2.20 -5.06 -2.85
N ILE A 207 2.07 -5.06 -4.18
CA ILE A 207 3.18 -5.42 -5.09
C ILE A 207 4.13 -4.27 -5.40
N ASN A 208 3.83 -3.04 -4.98
CA ASN A 208 4.68 -1.87 -5.29
C ASN A 208 6.12 -2.04 -4.81
N PRO A 209 6.40 -2.53 -3.58
CA PRO A 209 7.76 -2.74 -3.11
C PRO A 209 8.53 -3.76 -3.95
N VAL A 210 7.86 -4.81 -4.42
CA VAL A 210 8.44 -5.85 -5.29
C VAL A 210 8.98 -5.23 -6.58
N VAL A 211 8.20 -4.31 -7.17
CA VAL A 211 8.53 -3.68 -8.45
C VAL A 211 9.53 -2.53 -8.29
N HIS A 212 9.22 -1.61 -7.39
CA HIS A 212 9.88 -0.31 -7.37
C HIS A 212 11.26 -0.33 -6.74
N SER A 213 11.41 -1.04 -5.62
CA SER A 213 12.61 -0.95 -4.81
C SER A 213 13.83 -1.59 -5.47
N PRO A 214 13.76 -2.84 -6.00
CA PRO A 214 14.87 -3.43 -6.74
C PRO A 214 15.24 -2.61 -7.98
N ALA A 215 14.22 -2.20 -8.75
CA ALA A 215 14.46 -1.44 -9.97
C ALA A 215 15.09 -0.08 -9.71
N ALA A 216 14.66 0.66 -8.68
CA ALA A 216 15.25 1.93 -8.34
C ALA A 216 16.70 1.77 -7.90
N LEU A 217 17.01 0.82 -7.01
CA LEU A 217 18.36 0.57 -6.52
C LEU A 217 19.33 0.13 -7.61
N MET A 218 18.92 -0.81 -8.47
CA MET A 218 19.77 -1.32 -9.53
C MET A 218 19.97 -0.34 -10.68
N ASN A 219 19.21 0.77 -10.72
CA ASN A 219 19.35 1.85 -11.69
C ASN A 219 19.78 3.18 -11.04
N THR A 220 20.30 3.17 -9.81
CA THR A 220 20.69 4.38 -9.07
C THR A 220 21.54 5.35 -9.92
N GLY A 221 22.63 4.88 -10.49
CA GLY A 221 23.51 5.71 -11.32
C GLY A 221 22.80 6.27 -12.56
N TRP A 222 21.92 5.50 -13.17
CA TRP A 222 21.13 5.96 -14.32
C TRP A 222 20.08 6.99 -13.93
N ILE A 223 19.38 6.77 -12.80
CA ILE A 223 18.43 7.73 -12.24
C ILE A 223 19.10 9.07 -11.99
N GLU A 224 20.23 9.08 -11.29
CA GLU A 224 20.94 10.31 -10.93
C GLU A 224 21.54 11.03 -12.15
N ALA A 225 22.19 10.30 -13.06
CA ALA A 225 22.79 10.85 -14.27
C ALA A 225 21.76 11.46 -15.22
N THR A 226 20.60 10.83 -15.37
CA THR A 226 19.55 11.25 -16.32
C THR A 226 18.45 12.08 -15.68
N LYS A 227 18.44 12.22 -14.34
CA LYS A 227 17.35 12.79 -13.55
C LYS A 227 16.00 12.12 -13.88
N GLY A 228 16.05 10.79 -14.03
CA GLY A 228 14.89 9.97 -14.36
C GLY A 228 14.39 10.06 -15.81
N ASN A 229 15.19 10.56 -16.74
CA ASN A 229 14.79 10.71 -18.13
C ASN A 229 14.91 9.40 -18.93
N PHE A 230 14.25 8.33 -18.46
CA PHE A 230 14.16 7.05 -19.14
C PHE A 230 12.84 6.33 -18.79
N PHE A 231 12.50 5.28 -19.55
CA PHE A 231 11.32 4.45 -19.28
C PHE A 231 11.65 3.45 -18.17
N PHE A 232 11.10 3.68 -16.98
CA PHE A 232 11.39 2.91 -15.78
C PHE A 232 11.15 1.39 -15.97
N TYR A 233 10.05 1.04 -16.62
CA TYR A 233 9.73 -0.36 -16.91
C TYR A 233 10.50 -0.90 -18.11
N ALA A 234 10.30 -0.35 -19.31
CA ALA A 234 10.89 -0.90 -20.52
C ALA A 234 12.44 -0.90 -20.52
N GLN A 235 13.06 0.11 -19.94
CA GLN A 235 14.51 0.28 -19.94
C GLN A 235 15.16 -0.10 -18.61
N GLY A 236 14.51 0.23 -17.48
CA GLY A 236 15.04 -0.03 -16.15
C GLY A 236 14.91 -1.47 -15.69
N MET A 237 13.90 -2.22 -16.19
CA MET A 237 13.68 -3.63 -15.85
C MET A 237 14.40 -4.55 -16.85
N SER A 238 15.74 -4.50 -16.88
CA SER A 238 16.54 -5.44 -17.65
C SER A 238 16.28 -6.89 -17.21
N PRO A 239 16.67 -7.93 -17.98
CA PRO A 239 16.49 -9.32 -17.56
C PRO A 239 17.08 -9.62 -16.17
N SER A 240 18.22 -9.00 -15.82
CA SER A 240 18.84 -9.19 -14.49
C SER A 240 18.09 -8.47 -13.37
N VAL A 241 17.60 -7.24 -13.61
CA VAL A 241 16.76 -6.50 -12.64
C VAL A 241 15.46 -7.25 -12.42
N SER A 242 14.83 -7.76 -13.48
CA SER A 242 13.59 -8.54 -13.39
C SER A 242 13.77 -9.82 -12.57
N ARG A 243 14.88 -10.53 -12.72
CA ARG A 243 15.18 -11.69 -11.86
C ARG A 243 15.26 -11.32 -10.38
N VAL A 244 15.90 -10.20 -10.03
CA VAL A 244 15.92 -9.72 -8.63
C VAL A 244 14.52 -9.38 -8.14
N THR A 245 13.70 -8.75 -8.99
CA THR A 245 12.29 -8.45 -8.68
C THR A 245 11.51 -9.74 -8.41
N GLU A 246 11.65 -10.76 -9.25
CA GLU A 246 10.98 -12.05 -9.07
C GLU A 246 11.45 -12.78 -7.81
N HIS A 247 12.73 -12.70 -7.44
CA HIS A 247 13.24 -13.25 -6.18
C HIS A 247 12.68 -12.54 -4.94
N VAL A 248 12.55 -11.23 -4.98
CA VAL A 248 11.87 -10.47 -3.91
C VAL A 248 10.43 -10.95 -3.78
N ASP A 249 9.75 -11.19 -4.91
CA ASP A 249 8.38 -11.71 -4.92
C ASP A 249 8.28 -13.13 -4.36
N GLU A 250 9.21 -14.01 -4.70
CA GLU A 250 9.29 -15.38 -4.15
C GLU A 250 9.43 -15.37 -2.62
N GLU A 251 10.30 -14.50 -2.07
CA GLU A 251 10.46 -14.33 -0.62
C GLU A 251 9.17 -13.75 0.02
N ARG A 252 8.52 -12.76 -0.59
CA ARG A 252 7.23 -12.22 -0.15
C ARG A 252 6.16 -13.32 -0.09
N LEU A 253 6.06 -14.14 -1.13
CA LEU A 253 5.11 -15.24 -1.20
C LEU A 253 5.42 -16.34 -0.18
N ALA A 254 6.70 -16.63 0.07
CA ALA A 254 7.11 -17.57 1.12
C ALA A 254 6.68 -17.07 2.51
N ILE A 255 6.86 -15.77 2.79
CA ILE A 255 6.38 -15.16 4.03
C ILE A 255 4.84 -15.29 4.13
N ALA A 256 4.11 -14.97 3.06
CA ALA A 256 2.65 -15.07 3.04
C ALA A 256 2.19 -16.51 3.35
N ARG A 257 2.78 -17.50 2.69
CA ARG A 257 2.47 -18.93 2.94
C ARG A 257 2.77 -19.35 4.38
N ALA A 258 3.86 -18.85 4.97
CA ALA A 258 4.21 -19.14 6.35
C ALA A 258 3.15 -18.65 7.36
N TYR A 259 2.34 -17.68 6.97
CA TYR A 259 1.20 -17.17 7.74
C TYR A 259 -0.17 -17.66 7.21
N GLY A 260 -0.18 -18.66 6.32
CA GLY A 260 -1.41 -19.29 5.83
C GLY A 260 -2.10 -18.59 4.65
N PHE A 261 -1.39 -17.69 3.94
CA PHE A 261 -1.97 -16.96 2.81
C PHE A 261 -1.31 -17.39 1.49
N ASP A 262 -2.14 -17.74 0.51
CA ASP A 262 -1.71 -17.98 -0.86
C ASP A 262 -1.97 -16.73 -1.70
N LEU A 263 -0.91 -15.97 -1.97
CA LEU A 263 -0.97 -14.74 -2.73
C LEU A 263 -0.48 -14.97 -4.16
N VAL A 264 -0.97 -14.14 -5.06
CA VAL A 264 -0.61 -14.19 -6.49
C VAL A 264 0.80 -13.63 -6.71
N ASN A 265 1.61 -14.28 -7.54
CA ASN A 265 2.91 -13.77 -7.94
C ASN A 265 2.80 -12.51 -8.81
N ILE A 266 3.91 -11.78 -8.93
CA ILE A 266 3.94 -10.48 -9.62
C ILE A 266 3.50 -10.57 -11.08
N THR A 267 3.93 -11.59 -11.83
CA THR A 267 3.59 -11.74 -13.25
C THR A 267 2.11 -12.03 -13.45
N ASP A 268 1.57 -12.98 -12.68
CA ASP A 268 0.14 -13.31 -12.72
C ASP A 268 -0.72 -12.15 -12.22
N TYR A 269 -0.25 -11.40 -11.20
CA TYR A 269 -0.91 -10.18 -10.76
C TYR A 269 -1.02 -9.16 -11.88
N MET A 270 0.06 -8.94 -12.65
CA MET A 270 0.07 -8.00 -13.77
C MET A 270 -0.84 -8.46 -14.90
N ASN A 271 -0.81 -9.76 -15.25
CA ASN A 271 -1.69 -10.34 -16.26
C ASN A 271 -3.17 -10.20 -15.88
N LYS A 272 -3.51 -10.44 -14.62
CA LYS A 272 -4.89 -10.39 -14.12
C LYS A 272 -5.44 -8.97 -14.04
N ASN A 273 -4.63 -8.01 -13.61
CA ASN A 273 -5.10 -6.66 -13.28
C ASN A 273 -4.96 -5.65 -14.42
N TYR A 274 -4.14 -5.95 -15.42
CA TYR A 274 -3.94 -5.04 -16.56
C TYR A 274 -4.30 -5.72 -17.87
N ARG A 275 -5.28 -5.17 -18.60
CA ARG A 275 -5.73 -5.73 -19.89
C ARG A 275 -4.78 -5.32 -21.01
N HIS A 276 -3.84 -6.20 -21.37
CA HIS A 276 -2.88 -5.97 -22.46
C HIS A 276 -3.25 -6.67 -23.78
N GLY A 277 -4.33 -7.45 -23.81
CA GLY A 277 -4.71 -8.26 -24.96
C GLY A 277 -3.83 -9.51 -25.19
N LYS A 278 -2.84 -9.73 -24.35
CA LYS A 278 -1.98 -10.94 -24.29
C LYS A 278 -1.56 -11.22 -22.84
N GLU A 279 -1.16 -12.43 -22.56
CA GLU A 279 -0.49 -12.80 -21.34
C GLU A 279 1.03 -12.69 -21.50
N PHE A 280 1.69 -12.26 -20.43
CA PHE A 280 3.15 -12.19 -20.35
C PHE A 280 3.68 -13.43 -19.62
N ARG A 281 4.83 -13.96 -20.07
CA ARG A 281 5.42 -15.22 -19.54
C ARG A 281 6.12 -15.02 -18.20
N ASP A 282 6.77 -13.87 -18.05
CA ASP A 282 7.60 -13.50 -16.92
C ASP A 282 7.53 -11.97 -16.71
N TYR A 283 8.11 -11.50 -15.62
CA TYR A 283 8.05 -10.09 -15.29
C TYR A 283 8.83 -9.20 -16.28
N HIS A 284 9.93 -9.70 -16.86
CA HIS A 284 10.66 -8.95 -17.88
C HIS A 284 9.84 -8.76 -19.18
N ASP A 285 9.16 -9.82 -19.62
CA ASP A 285 8.26 -9.75 -20.79
C ASP A 285 7.14 -8.73 -20.54
N PHE A 286 6.57 -8.73 -19.32
CA PHE A 286 5.61 -7.71 -18.90
C PHE A 286 6.21 -6.30 -18.93
N ALA A 287 7.32 -6.06 -18.26
CA ALA A 287 7.91 -4.73 -18.09
C ALA A 287 8.29 -4.12 -19.45
N SER A 288 8.88 -4.92 -20.33
CA SER A 288 9.27 -4.49 -21.68
C SER A 288 8.08 -4.29 -22.61
N GLY A 289 7.06 -5.16 -22.52
CA GLY A 289 5.90 -5.21 -23.43
C GLY A 289 4.68 -4.42 -23.00
N SER A 290 4.62 -3.89 -21.78
CA SER A 290 3.45 -3.20 -21.25
C SER A 290 3.27 -1.81 -21.87
N VAL A 291 2.31 -1.68 -22.77
CA VAL A 291 1.96 -0.38 -23.37
C VAL A 291 1.47 0.61 -22.32
N ILE A 292 0.79 0.14 -21.28
CA ILE A 292 0.22 1.00 -20.22
C ILE A 292 1.34 1.63 -19.39
N HIS A 293 2.31 0.82 -18.93
CA HIS A 293 3.41 1.28 -18.07
C HIS A 293 4.49 2.06 -18.83
N ASN A 294 4.59 1.87 -20.14
CA ASN A 294 5.58 2.50 -21.01
C ASN A 294 5.03 3.71 -21.81
N LYS A 295 3.83 4.22 -21.47
CA LYS A 295 3.29 5.45 -22.06
C LYS A 295 4.13 6.68 -21.77
N THR A 296 4.71 6.75 -20.58
CA THR A 296 5.49 7.90 -20.10
C THR A 296 6.74 7.43 -19.37
N LYS A 297 7.79 8.26 -19.41
CA LYS A 297 8.96 8.07 -18.56
C LYS A 297 8.56 8.28 -17.11
N SER A 298 8.63 7.21 -16.31
CA SER A 298 8.15 7.19 -14.93
C SER A 298 9.25 6.93 -13.89
N ALA A 299 10.52 6.96 -14.30
CA ALA A 299 11.64 6.82 -13.39
C ALA A 299 11.71 7.99 -12.39
N PRO A 300 12.16 7.76 -11.13
CA PRO A 300 12.36 8.84 -10.17
C PRO A 300 13.43 9.81 -10.65
N LYS A 301 13.31 11.07 -10.24
CA LYS A 301 14.31 12.10 -10.60
C LYS A 301 15.59 12.01 -9.77
N ASN A 302 15.52 11.43 -8.59
CA ASN A 302 16.61 11.19 -7.64
C ASN A 302 16.22 10.04 -6.70
N MET A 303 17.13 9.62 -5.83
CA MET A 303 16.92 8.52 -4.91
C MET A 303 16.09 8.89 -3.66
N ASN A 304 15.87 10.18 -3.38
CA ASN A 304 14.92 10.62 -2.36
C ASN A 304 13.48 10.52 -2.89
N HIS A 305 13.01 9.31 -3.11
CA HIS A 305 11.73 9.02 -3.74
C HIS A 305 10.96 7.96 -2.96
N ARG A 306 9.63 7.97 -3.09
CA ARG A 306 8.74 7.03 -2.42
C ARG A 306 9.09 5.54 -2.67
N TYR A 307 9.69 5.21 -3.81
CA TYR A 307 10.15 3.86 -4.15
C TYR A 307 11.19 3.29 -3.18
N LEU A 308 11.88 4.16 -2.43
CA LEU A 308 12.74 3.78 -1.34
C LEU A 308 12.09 4.13 0.01
N LEU A 309 11.71 5.39 0.19
CA LEU A 309 11.22 5.88 1.49
C LEU A 309 9.97 5.14 1.97
N GLU A 310 9.01 4.89 1.09
CA GLU A 310 7.74 4.26 1.42
C GLU A 310 7.82 2.74 1.29
N ASP A 311 8.22 2.26 0.11
CA ASP A 311 8.15 0.85 -0.23
C ASP A 311 9.13 0.00 0.60
N ILE A 312 10.31 0.53 0.93
CA ILE A 312 11.28 -0.17 1.79
C ILE A 312 10.91 0.02 3.26
N GLY A 313 10.80 1.26 3.73
CA GLY A 313 10.66 1.55 5.16
C GLY A 313 9.34 1.06 5.76
N PHE A 314 8.26 1.04 4.99
CA PHE A 314 6.92 0.74 5.49
C PHE A 314 6.33 -0.57 4.97
N CYS A 315 7.02 -1.24 4.02
CA CYS A 315 6.59 -2.55 3.51
C CYS A 315 7.69 -3.60 3.65
N MET A 316 8.87 -3.42 3.01
CA MET A 316 9.91 -4.46 3.02
C MET A 316 10.49 -4.71 4.42
N VAL A 317 10.65 -3.67 5.24
CA VAL A 317 11.12 -3.85 6.62
C VAL A 317 10.13 -4.67 7.45
N PRO A 318 8.82 -4.37 7.50
CA PRO A 318 7.84 -5.27 8.11
C PRO A 318 7.85 -6.68 7.51
N TRP A 319 7.93 -6.85 6.18
CA TRP A 319 8.02 -8.18 5.56
C TRP A 319 9.21 -8.98 6.08
N TYR A 320 10.37 -8.34 6.13
CA TYR A 320 11.59 -8.96 6.65
C TYR A 320 11.43 -9.41 8.12
N GLU A 321 10.86 -8.55 8.98
CA GLU A 321 10.58 -8.90 10.37
C GLU A 321 9.61 -10.08 10.50
N PHE A 322 8.53 -10.11 9.70
CA PHE A 322 7.61 -11.25 9.64
C PHE A 322 8.31 -12.51 9.15
N GLY A 323 9.17 -12.39 8.13
CA GLY A 323 9.99 -13.50 7.64
C GLY A 323 10.86 -14.09 8.74
N LEU A 324 11.60 -13.26 9.48
CA LEU A 324 12.43 -13.70 10.61
C LEU A 324 11.61 -14.45 11.67
N LYS A 325 10.41 -13.96 12.02
CA LYS A 325 9.52 -14.64 12.97
C LYS A 325 8.99 -15.97 12.47
N ALA A 326 8.92 -16.14 11.16
CA ALA A 326 8.56 -17.40 10.50
C ALA A 326 9.77 -18.33 10.24
N GLY A 327 10.99 -17.96 10.65
CA GLY A 327 12.20 -18.72 10.38
C GLY A 327 12.71 -18.58 8.93
N LEU A 328 12.24 -17.57 8.19
CA LEU A 328 12.63 -17.29 6.81
C LEU A 328 13.62 -16.11 6.77
N PRO A 329 14.87 -16.31 6.37
CA PRO A 329 15.89 -15.26 6.43
C PRO A 329 15.69 -14.15 5.39
N SER A 330 14.95 -14.41 4.30
CA SER A 330 14.63 -13.47 3.23
C SER A 330 15.83 -12.63 2.76
N PRO A 331 16.89 -13.27 2.24
CA PRO A 331 18.19 -12.62 1.99
C PRO A 331 18.12 -11.55 0.92
N THR A 332 17.24 -11.69 -0.09
CA THR A 332 17.10 -10.70 -1.16
C THR A 332 16.41 -9.44 -0.65
N ILE A 333 15.34 -9.59 0.10
CA ILE A 333 14.67 -8.46 0.78
C ILE A 333 15.65 -7.75 1.71
N LYS A 334 16.44 -8.52 2.50
CA LYS A 334 17.44 -7.95 3.40
C LYS A 334 18.51 -7.16 2.64
N ALA A 335 19.03 -7.70 1.54
CA ALA A 335 20.05 -7.04 0.72
C ALA A 335 19.52 -5.73 0.12
N ILE A 336 18.26 -5.71 -0.34
CA ILE A 336 17.59 -4.49 -0.83
C ILE A 336 17.49 -3.43 0.27
N ILE A 337 17.09 -3.81 1.48
CA ILE A 337 17.00 -2.90 2.63
C ILE A 337 18.38 -2.31 2.97
N ASP A 338 19.42 -3.15 3.03
CA ASP A 338 20.78 -2.72 3.38
C ASP A 338 21.35 -1.76 2.32
N LEU A 339 21.26 -2.11 1.04
CA LEU A 339 21.72 -1.25 -0.05
C LEU A 339 20.97 0.08 -0.08
N ALA A 340 19.65 0.05 0.12
CA ALA A 340 18.87 1.27 0.20
C ALA A 340 19.30 2.16 1.35
N SER A 341 19.63 1.56 2.50
CA SER A 341 20.11 2.32 3.66
C SER A 341 21.44 3.03 3.36
N VAL A 342 22.36 2.35 2.65
CA VAL A 342 23.62 2.97 2.22
C VAL A 342 23.38 4.08 1.20
N VAL A 343 22.57 3.83 0.17
CA VAL A 343 22.28 4.78 -0.91
C VAL A 343 21.59 6.05 -0.40
N SER A 344 20.64 5.90 0.52
CA SER A 344 19.88 7.03 1.05
C SER A 344 20.54 7.72 2.25
N GLY A 345 21.57 7.10 2.86
CA GLY A 345 22.14 7.56 4.12
C GLY A 345 21.17 7.44 5.31
N PHE A 346 20.19 6.56 5.24
CA PHE A 346 19.11 6.40 6.21
C PHE A 346 18.97 4.93 6.62
N ASP A 347 19.04 4.62 7.91
CA ASP A 347 18.89 3.25 8.41
C ASP A 347 17.41 2.84 8.45
N TYR A 348 16.96 2.13 7.41
CA TYR A 348 15.59 1.65 7.31
C TYR A 348 15.22 0.61 8.37
N LEU A 349 16.16 -0.23 8.84
CA LEU A 349 15.88 -1.23 9.86
C LEU A 349 15.63 -0.63 11.25
N SER A 350 16.24 0.52 11.54
CA SER A 350 15.95 1.25 12.76
C SER A 350 14.65 2.06 12.67
N HIS A 351 13.99 2.04 11.50
CA HIS A 351 12.78 2.81 11.27
C HIS A 351 11.63 2.35 12.17
N LYS A 352 10.77 3.27 12.55
CA LYS A 352 9.84 3.10 13.69
C LYS A 352 8.60 2.24 13.40
N ARG A 353 8.33 1.82 12.14
CA ARG A 353 7.19 0.94 11.83
C ARG A 353 7.64 -0.49 11.70
N GLY A 354 7.36 -1.29 12.71
CA GLY A 354 7.70 -2.71 12.73
C GLY A 354 7.08 -3.40 13.96
N LEU A 355 7.43 -4.65 14.19
CA LEU A 355 6.88 -5.45 15.28
C LEU A 355 7.17 -4.84 16.65
N LYS A 356 8.35 -4.26 16.84
CA LYS A 356 8.72 -3.62 18.12
C LYS A 356 7.83 -2.43 18.44
N SER A 357 7.54 -1.56 17.46
CA SER A 357 6.66 -0.39 17.67
C SER A 357 5.21 -0.79 17.94
N ALA A 358 4.79 -1.97 17.47
CA ALA A 358 3.47 -2.54 17.74
C ALA A 358 3.37 -3.28 19.10
N GLY A 359 4.45 -3.36 19.86
CA GLY A 359 4.51 -4.19 21.08
C GLY A 359 4.54 -5.68 20.79
N LEU A 360 4.95 -6.09 19.58
CA LEU A 360 5.00 -7.48 19.11
C LEU A 360 6.44 -7.98 18.89
N GLY A 361 7.45 -7.21 19.33
CA GLY A 361 8.86 -7.56 19.12
C GLY A 361 9.25 -8.92 19.68
N GLU A 362 8.73 -9.28 20.87
CA GLU A 362 8.99 -10.57 21.52
C GLU A 362 7.90 -11.63 21.24
N ALA A 363 6.90 -11.28 20.41
CA ALA A 363 5.81 -12.20 20.10
C ALA A 363 6.28 -13.34 19.17
N SER A 364 5.70 -14.54 19.36
CA SER A 364 5.87 -15.66 18.43
C SER A 364 5.11 -15.40 17.12
N LYS A 365 5.40 -16.19 16.08
CA LYS A 365 4.68 -16.15 14.81
C LYS A 365 3.16 -16.29 15.04
N GLU A 366 2.75 -17.22 15.89
CA GLU A 366 1.35 -17.51 16.23
C GLU A 366 0.68 -16.31 16.89
N GLN A 367 1.37 -15.71 17.86
CA GLN A 367 0.86 -14.52 18.56
C GLN A 367 0.73 -13.33 17.60
N ILE A 368 1.67 -13.18 16.66
CA ILE A 368 1.60 -12.15 15.63
C ILE A 368 0.41 -12.40 14.68
N ALA A 369 0.23 -13.63 14.22
CA ALA A 369 -0.90 -13.99 13.35
C ALA A 369 -2.24 -13.63 14.01
N VAL A 370 -2.45 -14.06 15.26
CA VAL A 370 -3.68 -13.74 16.02
C VAL A 370 -3.84 -12.24 16.25
N ALA A 371 -2.77 -11.52 16.60
CA ALA A 371 -2.82 -10.09 16.87
C ALA A 371 -3.17 -9.27 15.61
N LEU A 372 -2.88 -9.79 14.43
CA LEU A 372 -3.13 -9.16 13.15
C LEU A 372 -4.34 -9.77 12.39
N GLY A 373 -5.21 -10.50 13.10
CA GLY A 373 -6.48 -10.99 12.60
C GLY A 373 -6.44 -12.36 11.92
N GLY A 374 -5.26 -13.02 11.83
CA GLY A 374 -5.13 -14.36 11.25
C GLY A 374 -5.40 -15.50 12.24
N SER A 375 -5.62 -16.72 11.72
CA SER A 375 -5.55 -17.98 12.43
C SER A 375 -4.52 -18.87 11.74
N LEU A 376 -3.78 -19.69 12.51
CA LEU A 376 -2.83 -20.66 11.95
C LEU A 376 -3.42 -22.06 11.85
N ASP A 377 -4.69 -22.24 12.25
CA ASP A 377 -5.34 -23.54 12.22
C ASP A 377 -5.47 -24.12 10.80
N ASP A 378 -5.43 -23.24 9.78
CA ASP A 378 -5.53 -23.58 8.36
C ASP A 378 -4.19 -23.42 7.60
N ALA A 379 -3.08 -23.20 8.29
CA ALA A 379 -1.79 -23.02 7.61
C ALA A 379 -1.33 -24.35 6.98
N PRO A 380 -1.14 -24.45 5.65
CA PRO A 380 -0.62 -25.64 5.02
C PRO A 380 0.80 -25.93 5.53
N ALA A 381 1.16 -27.22 5.61
CA ALA A 381 2.52 -27.62 5.93
C ALA A 381 3.48 -26.93 4.94
N ILE A 382 4.44 -26.18 5.45
CA ILE A 382 5.40 -25.40 4.63
C ILE A 382 6.32 -26.40 3.93
N PRO A 383 6.30 -26.52 2.58
CA PRO A 383 7.41 -27.14 1.87
C PRO A 383 8.66 -26.30 2.17
N ASP A 384 9.79 -26.94 2.39
CA ASP A 384 11.06 -26.25 2.63
C ASP A 384 11.36 -25.31 1.44
N PRO A 385 11.22 -23.97 1.59
CA PRO A 385 11.38 -23.04 0.46
C PRO A 385 12.85 -22.91 0.03
N LEU A 386 13.79 -23.42 0.85
CA LEU A 386 15.21 -23.43 0.54
C LEU A 386 15.61 -24.66 -0.28
N ALA A 387 14.86 -25.76 -0.25
CA ALA A 387 15.16 -26.95 -1.04
C ALA A 387 15.05 -26.66 -2.55
N ASP A 388 14.03 -25.93 -2.99
CA ASP A 388 13.83 -25.56 -4.39
C ASP A 388 14.76 -24.43 -4.86
N ALA A 389 15.02 -23.44 -4.01
CA ALA A 389 15.93 -22.33 -4.33
C ALA A 389 17.38 -22.82 -4.41
N HIS A 390 17.83 -23.67 -3.49
CA HIS A 390 19.16 -24.29 -3.53
C HIS A 390 19.29 -25.28 -4.68
N ALA A 391 18.24 -26.03 -5.04
CA ALA A 391 18.24 -26.90 -6.22
C ALA A 391 18.41 -26.10 -7.52
N LYS A 392 17.76 -24.94 -7.64
CA LYS A 392 17.92 -24.05 -8.82
C LYS A 392 19.29 -23.38 -8.87
N ILE A 393 19.86 -22.95 -7.73
CA ILE A 393 21.20 -22.36 -7.65
C ILE A 393 22.25 -23.45 -8.03
N ASN A 394 22.15 -24.66 -7.48
CA ASN A 394 23.02 -25.75 -7.79
C ASN A 394 22.91 -26.20 -9.25
N THR A 395 21.72 -26.08 -9.87
CA THR A 395 21.54 -26.39 -11.31
C THR A 395 22.17 -25.30 -12.19
N LEU A 396 22.15 -24.03 -11.76
CA LEU A 396 22.81 -22.93 -12.46
C LEU A 396 24.32 -22.99 -12.35
N GLU A 397 24.88 -23.43 -11.22
CA GLU A 397 26.31 -23.69 -11.06
C GLU A 397 26.77 -24.89 -11.91
N ALA A 398 25.94 -25.94 -12.04
CA ALA A 398 26.24 -27.11 -12.86
C ALA A 398 26.10 -26.87 -14.37
N THR A 399 25.39 -25.82 -14.80
CA THR A 399 25.16 -25.49 -16.22
C THR A 399 25.93 -24.26 -16.70
N ALA A 400 26.64 -23.56 -15.82
CA ALA A 400 27.51 -22.45 -16.23
C ALA A 400 28.76 -23.01 -16.93
N PRO A 401 29.01 -22.79 -18.25
CA PRO A 401 30.25 -23.16 -18.86
C PRO A 401 31.34 -22.27 -18.25
N MET A 402 32.26 -22.93 -17.56
CA MET A 402 33.53 -22.37 -17.11
C MET A 402 34.38 -22.05 -18.36
N GLN A 403 34.16 -20.88 -18.96
CA GLN A 403 35.11 -20.27 -19.88
C GLN A 403 35.57 -18.94 -19.30
N ALA A 404 36.57 -19.09 -18.41
CA ALA A 404 37.53 -18.03 -18.19
C ALA A 404 38.41 -17.94 -19.43
N GLN A 405 38.34 -16.83 -20.13
CA GLN A 405 39.49 -16.32 -20.89
C GLN A 405 39.66 -14.85 -20.57
N VAL A 406 40.55 -14.62 -19.63
CA VAL A 406 41.37 -13.45 -19.56
C VAL A 406 42.28 -13.46 -20.78
N ALA A 407 42.19 -12.50 -21.67
CA ALA A 407 43.22 -12.14 -22.60
C ALA A 407 43.07 -10.69 -23.03
N ALA A 408 44.05 -9.89 -22.59
CA ALA A 408 44.64 -8.65 -23.12
C ALA A 408 43.72 -7.50 -23.52
#